data_95a7b59082f75c48d7241d1592fa4a7f
#
_entry.id   95a7b59082f75c48d7241d1592fa4a7f
#
_cell.length_a   1.000
_cell.length_b   1.000
_cell.length_c   1.000
_cell.angle_alpha   90.00
_cell.angle_beta   90.00
_cell.angle_gamma   90.00
#
_symmetry.space_group_name_H-M   'P 1'
#
loop_
_entity.id
_entity.type
_entity.pdbx_description
1 polymer ?
#
loop_
_entity_poly.entity_id
_entity_poly.type
_entity_poly.pdbx_seq_one_letter_code
_entity_poly.pdbx_strand_id
1 'polypeptide(L)'
;MAVAVVVLTAAACEWVPTRTFDATSTPAFSLRYLTRNGTDGYSSGAAAGTVRLAAPSTNQGTNTRLAFYPPAQPMTVDHQTCATWSDQTDLGTQQGLALRVRNDLPEGRWRAVTVVKNVVWGANWNLNVLTWDTRDPAGWTTRGSVDLARVFWPGQQLVALPWRVCARVTGGLVTVKGWRAGAAEPAWDDPVHTGSVRLPAGWVYAGKGGWYLGHLAPGHRTTFTDLVLDRLALDTTP
;
A
#
# COMPACT_ATOMS: atom_id res chain seq x y z
N MET A 1 7.09 -57.92 -1.34
CA MET A 1 7.68 -56.75 -2.03
C MET A 1 7.03 -55.48 -1.45
N ALA A 2 7.77 -54.67 -0.69
CA ALA A 2 7.27 -53.39 -0.19
C ALA A 2 7.65 -52.31 -1.19
N VAL A 3 6.65 -51.59 -1.71
CA VAL A 3 6.86 -50.43 -2.58
C VAL A 3 7.08 -49.21 -1.69
N ALA A 4 8.28 -48.66 -1.68
CA ALA A 4 8.58 -47.40 -1.02
C ALA A 4 8.03 -46.26 -1.89
N VAL A 5 7.05 -45.56 -1.38
CA VAL A 5 6.55 -44.31 -1.99
C VAL A 5 7.48 -43.18 -1.55
N VAL A 6 8.32 -42.70 -2.46
CA VAL A 6 9.12 -41.49 -2.24
C VAL A 6 8.20 -40.26 -2.48
N VAL A 7 7.81 -39.62 -1.42
CA VAL A 7 7.11 -38.33 -1.50
C VAL A 7 8.19 -37.26 -1.73
N LEU A 8 8.32 -36.80 -2.97
CA LEU A 8 9.10 -35.62 -3.30
C LEU A 8 8.29 -34.37 -2.84
N THR A 9 8.67 -33.82 -1.71
CA THR A 9 8.21 -32.47 -1.32
C THR A 9 8.95 -31.47 -2.21
N ALA A 10 8.25 -30.90 -3.21
CA ALA A 10 8.77 -29.75 -3.91
C ALA A 10 8.95 -28.61 -2.89
N ALA A 11 10.17 -28.17 -2.67
CA ALA A 11 10.42 -26.95 -1.89
C ALA A 11 9.73 -25.80 -2.61
N ALA A 12 8.72 -25.22 -1.97
CA ALA A 12 8.04 -24.06 -2.52
C ALA A 12 9.03 -22.87 -2.46
N CYS A 13 9.36 -22.29 -3.62
CA CYS A 13 10.13 -21.05 -3.65
C CYS A 13 9.40 -19.98 -2.84
N GLU A 14 9.97 -19.56 -1.72
CA GLU A 14 9.39 -18.55 -0.84
C GLU A 14 10.04 -17.19 -1.09
N TRP A 15 9.24 -16.12 -1.00
CA TRP A 15 9.74 -14.75 -1.08
C TRP A 15 10.29 -14.33 0.28
N VAL A 16 11.60 -14.09 0.35
CA VAL A 16 12.30 -13.65 1.57
C VAL A 16 12.38 -12.12 1.59
N PRO A 17 11.81 -11.46 2.61
CA PRO A 17 11.90 -10.03 2.78
C PRO A 17 13.25 -9.62 3.37
N THR A 18 13.85 -8.56 2.81
CA THR A 18 15.00 -7.87 3.40
C THR A 18 14.62 -6.43 3.68
N ARG A 19 14.66 -6.00 4.94
CA ARG A 19 14.29 -4.66 5.36
C ARG A 19 15.14 -3.61 4.65
N THR A 20 14.49 -2.63 4.01
CA THR A 20 15.12 -1.48 3.38
C THR A 20 14.76 -0.16 4.06
N PHE A 21 13.70 -0.15 4.84
CA PHE A 21 13.27 1.01 5.63
C PHE A 21 12.37 0.57 6.79
N ASP A 22 12.56 1.17 7.95
CA ASP A 22 11.59 1.23 9.03
C ASP A 22 11.56 2.66 9.61
N ALA A 23 10.44 3.04 10.20
CA ALA A 23 10.23 4.38 10.72
C ALA A 23 10.66 4.52 12.19
N THR A 24 11.72 3.84 12.63
CA THR A 24 12.22 3.93 14.02
C THR A 24 12.87 5.28 14.34
N SER A 25 13.31 6.01 13.30
CA SER A 25 13.80 7.39 13.39
C SER A 25 12.80 8.37 12.76
N THR A 26 13.03 9.68 12.90
CA THR A 26 12.24 10.71 12.20
C THR A 26 12.70 10.81 10.74
N PRO A 27 12.06 10.11 9.80
CA PRO A 27 12.49 10.10 8.42
C PRO A 27 12.01 11.34 7.67
N ALA A 28 12.82 11.77 6.71
CA ALA A 28 12.35 12.68 5.67
C ALA A 28 11.56 11.88 4.62
N PHE A 29 10.41 12.37 4.24
CA PHE A 29 9.60 11.81 3.16
C PHE A 29 9.55 12.75 1.96
N SER A 30 9.66 12.21 0.77
CA SER A 30 9.25 12.88 -0.46
C SER A 30 7.74 12.73 -0.60
N LEU A 31 7.06 13.85 -0.90
CA LEU A 31 5.64 13.89 -1.19
C LEU A 31 5.42 14.06 -2.70
N ARG A 32 4.59 13.22 -3.29
CA ARG A 32 4.16 13.37 -4.68
C ARG A 32 2.65 13.43 -4.74
N TYR A 33 2.14 14.59 -5.10
CA TYR A 33 0.70 14.74 -5.35
C TYR A 33 0.31 14.07 -6.66
N LEU A 34 -0.75 13.29 -6.62
CA LEU A 34 -1.35 12.56 -7.73
C LEU A 34 -2.48 13.37 -8.33
N THR A 35 -3.33 13.92 -7.46
CA THR A 35 -4.37 14.88 -7.78
C THR A 35 -4.39 15.98 -6.72
N ARG A 36 -4.92 17.16 -7.08
CA ARG A 36 -5.16 18.27 -6.16
C ARG A 36 -6.46 18.99 -6.50
N ASN A 37 -7.09 19.57 -5.50
CA ASN A 37 -8.08 20.62 -5.71
C ASN A 37 -7.33 21.97 -5.81
N GLY A 38 -7.05 22.42 -7.02
CA GLY A 38 -6.30 23.65 -7.22
C GLY A 38 -4.91 23.60 -6.55
N THR A 39 -4.65 24.50 -5.61
CA THR A 39 -3.39 24.58 -4.84
C THR A 39 -3.40 23.80 -3.53
N ASP A 40 -4.52 23.14 -3.20
CA ASP A 40 -4.67 22.41 -1.94
C ASP A 40 -3.55 21.39 -1.72
N GLY A 41 -3.07 21.32 -0.50
CA GLY A 41 -2.03 20.39 -0.06
C GLY A 41 -2.31 19.88 1.34
N TYR A 42 -1.59 18.82 1.73
CA TYR A 42 -1.62 18.30 3.09
C TYR A 42 -0.38 18.74 3.85
N SER A 43 -0.54 19.13 5.11
CA SER A 43 0.58 19.22 6.03
C SER A 43 1.01 17.82 6.46
N SER A 44 2.31 17.63 6.67
CA SER A 44 2.87 16.36 7.13
C SER A 44 3.78 16.60 8.33
N GLY A 45 3.68 15.74 9.32
CA GLY A 45 4.58 15.66 10.46
C GLY A 45 5.05 14.21 10.62
N ALA A 46 6.36 14.01 10.77
CA ALA A 46 6.94 12.72 11.08
C ALA A 46 7.65 12.79 12.42
N ALA A 47 7.41 11.81 13.28
CA ALA A 47 8.15 11.56 14.51
C ALA A 47 8.51 10.07 14.55
N ALA A 48 9.35 9.65 15.48
CA ALA A 48 9.77 8.25 15.58
C ALA A 48 8.57 7.28 15.46
N GLY A 49 8.57 6.43 14.43
CA GLY A 49 7.54 5.43 14.17
C GLY A 49 6.20 5.94 13.65
N THR A 50 5.99 7.26 13.53
CA THR A 50 4.67 7.85 13.24
C THR A 50 4.75 8.87 12.12
N VAL A 51 3.78 8.82 11.19
CA VAL A 51 3.55 9.88 10.19
C VAL A 51 2.11 10.34 10.29
N ARG A 52 1.93 11.64 10.55
CA ARG A 52 0.62 12.29 10.56
C ARG A 52 0.49 13.19 9.34
N LEU A 53 -0.65 13.10 8.68
CA LEU A 53 -1.02 13.97 7.58
C LEU A 53 -2.36 14.65 7.91
N ALA A 54 -2.47 15.93 7.56
CA ALA A 54 -3.67 16.72 7.81
C ALA A 54 -4.00 17.62 6.62
N ALA A 55 -5.27 17.70 6.27
CA ALA A 55 -5.77 18.69 5.34
C ALA A 55 -6.02 20.00 6.08
N PRO A 56 -5.49 21.15 5.62
CA PRO A 56 -5.87 22.45 6.14
C PRO A 56 -7.40 22.66 6.06
N SER A 57 -7.97 23.35 7.03
CA SER A 57 -9.41 23.66 7.03
C SER A 57 -9.83 24.56 5.86
N THR A 58 -8.86 25.23 5.24
CA THR A 58 -9.04 26.08 4.05
C THR A 58 -9.05 25.32 2.73
N ASN A 59 -8.81 24.00 2.73
CA ASN A 59 -8.89 23.18 1.52
C ASN A 59 -10.30 23.22 0.93
N GLN A 60 -10.42 23.20 -0.41
CA GLN A 60 -11.66 23.40 -1.13
C GLN A 60 -12.42 22.11 -1.46
N GLY A 61 -11.92 20.97 -0.99
CA GLY A 61 -12.58 19.68 -1.23
C GLY A 61 -11.72 18.47 -0.86
N THR A 62 -12.09 17.32 -1.37
CA THR A 62 -11.50 16.03 -0.98
C THR A 62 -10.72 15.33 -2.11
N ASN A 63 -10.57 15.94 -3.30
CA ASN A 63 -9.91 15.29 -4.44
C ASN A 63 -8.38 15.41 -4.43
N THR A 64 -7.78 15.73 -3.28
CA THR A 64 -6.33 15.72 -3.11
C THR A 64 -5.86 14.33 -2.75
N ARG A 65 -4.91 13.81 -3.50
CA ARG A 65 -4.28 12.49 -3.31
C ARG A 65 -2.78 12.62 -3.44
N LEU A 66 -2.03 11.91 -2.61
CA LEU A 66 -0.59 11.88 -2.67
C LEU A 66 -0.01 10.50 -2.36
N ALA A 67 1.19 10.24 -2.89
CA ALA A 67 2.09 9.21 -2.41
C ALA A 67 3.22 9.85 -1.61
N PHE A 68 3.65 9.20 -0.54
CA PHE A 68 4.82 9.62 0.25
C PHE A 68 5.76 8.42 0.45
N TYR A 69 7.05 8.66 0.38
CA TYR A 69 8.06 7.60 0.39
C TYR A 69 9.43 8.15 0.82
N PRO A 70 10.30 7.32 1.43
CA PRO A 70 11.68 7.72 1.74
C PRO A 70 12.46 7.98 0.44
N PRO A 71 13.11 9.14 0.27
CA PRO A 71 13.79 9.46 -0.98
C PRO A 71 15.01 8.57 -1.28
N ALA A 72 15.73 8.14 -0.24
CA ALA A 72 16.99 7.42 -0.35
C ALA A 72 16.85 5.89 -0.54
N GLN A 73 15.61 5.33 -0.54
CA GLN A 73 15.44 3.89 -0.70
C GLN A 73 15.82 3.40 -2.12
N PRO A 74 16.29 2.15 -2.27
CA PRO A 74 16.55 1.57 -3.57
C PRO A 74 15.27 1.35 -4.37
N MET A 75 15.38 1.43 -5.69
CA MET A 75 14.30 0.99 -6.59
C MET A 75 14.45 -0.52 -6.81
N THR A 76 13.35 -1.27 -6.59
CA THR A 76 13.30 -2.72 -6.79
C THR A 76 12.06 -3.11 -7.57
N VAL A 77 12.15 -4.22 -8.33
CA VAL A 77 11.00 -4.77 -9.06
C VAL A 77 10.05 -5.43 -8.07
N ASP A 78 10.60 -6.23 -7.16
CA ASP A 78 9.84 -7.02 -6.20
C ASP A 78 10.09 -6.46 -4.80
N HIS A 79 9.01 -6.03 -4.16
CA HIS A 79 9.09 -5.44 -2.83
C HIS A 79 7.75 -5.51 -2.09
N GLN A 80 7.83 -5.24 -0.80
CA GLN A 80 6.70 -5.17 0.12
C GLN A 80 6.65 -3.81 0.80
N THR A 81 5.45 -3.30 0.98
CA THR A 81 5.16 -2.09 1.75
C THR A 81 4.11 -2.43 2.81
N CYS A 82 4.36 -2.06 4.05
CA CYS A 82 3.40 -2.24 5.15
C CYS A 82 3.22 -0.94 5.94
N ALA A 83 2.04 -0.77 6.53
CA ALA A 83 1.76 0.26 7.53
C ALA A 83 0.64 -0.19 8.46
N THR A 84 0.64 0.35 9.68
CA THR A 84 -0.55 0.39 10.52
C THR A 84 -1.29 1.69 10.23
N TRP A 85 -2.53 1.60 9.79
CA TRP A 85 -3.45 2.73 9.70
C TRP A 85 -4.02 2.93 11.10
N SER A 86 -3.49 3.92 11.83
CA SER A 86 -3.69 4.01 13.28
C SER A 86 -4.94 4.78 13.64
N ASP A 87 -5.20 5.89 12.96
CA ASP A 87 -6.40 6.69 13.15
C ASP A 87 -6.84 7.42 11.88
N GLN A 88 -8.05 7.94 11.93
CA GLN A 88 -8.61 8.89 10.97
C GLN A 88 -9.73 9.66 11.65
N THR A 89 -9.88 10.93 11.33
CA THR A 89 -10.97 11.76 11.86
C THR A 89 -12.17 11.88 10.91
N ASP A 90 -12.07 11.28 9.71
CA ASP A 90 -13.10 11.24 8.69
C ASP A 90 -13.14 9.86 8.01
N LEU A 91 -14.32 9.27 7.88
CA LEU A 91 -14.53 7.97 7.22
C LEU A 91 -14.22 8.00 5.72
N GLY A 92 -14.28 9.17 5.09
CA GLY A 92 -13.89 9.38 3.70
C GLY A 92 -12.37 9.35 3.46
N THR A 93 -11.58 9.32 4.52
CA THR A 93 -10.11 9.24 4.42
C THR A 93 -9.66 7.96 3.73
N GLN A 94 -8.98 8.10 2.59
CA GLN A 94 -8.48 6.99 1.80
C GLN A 94 -7.01 6.70 2.12
N GLN A 95 -6.76 5.93 3.18
CA GLN A 95 -5.43 5.40 3.48
C GLN A 95 -5.05 4.32 2.48
N GLY A 96 -3.75 4.19 2.21
CA GLY A 96 -3.26 3.18 1.28
C GLY A 96 -1.75 2.97 1.33
N LEU A 97 -1.30 2.07 0.45
CA LEU A 97 0.09 1.73 0.22
C LEU A 97 0.46 2.12 -1.21
N ALA A 98 1.72 2.46 -1.43
CA ALA A 98 2.26 2.76 -2.76
C ALA A 98 3.39 1.77 -3.09
N LEU A 99 3.38 1.29 -4.33
CA LEU A 99 4.32 0.32 -4.87
C LEU A 99 4.86 0.85 -6.20
N ARG A 100 6.11 0.54 -6.52
CA ARG A 100 6.75 0.89 -7.79
C ARG A 100 6.63 2.36 -8.17
N VAL A 101 6.79 3.25 -7.18
CA VAL A 101 6.78 4.70 -7.42
C VAL A 101 8.00 5.08 -8.25
N ARG A 102 7.79 5.69 -9.41
CA ARG A 102 8.80 6.24 -10.32
C ARG A 102 8.50 7.70 -10.59
N ASN A 103 9.43 8.57 -10.25
CA ASN A 103 9.37 10.01 -10.49
C ASN A 103 10.60 10.56 -11.24
N ASP A 104 11.47 9.66 -11.68
CA ASP A 104 12.71 9.89 -12.39
C ASP A 104 12.60 9.60 -13.90
N LEU A 105 11.38 9.50 -14.41
CA LEU A 105 11.13 9.23 -15.82
C LEU A 105 11.26 10.51 -16.66
N PRO A 106 11.62 10.41 -17.96
CA PRO A 106 11.72 11.55 -18.86
C PRO A 106 10.44 12.42 -18.88
N GLU A 107 10.60 13.71 -19.20
CA GLU A 107 9.51 14.68 -19.34
C GLU A 107 8.65 14.86 -18.08
N GLY A 108 9.22 14.62 -16.90
CA GLY A 108 8.50 14.71 -15.63
C GLY A 108 7.40 13.67 -15.46
N ARG A 109 7.37 12.65 -16.32
CA ARG A 109 6.45 11.51 -16.19
C ARG A 109 6.70 10.81 -14.87
N TRP A 110 5.61 10.43 -14.20
CA TRP A 110 5.72 9.51 -13.08
C TRP A 110 4.69 8.40 -13.16
N ARG A 111 4.98 7.30 -12.47
CA ARG A 111 4.13 6.13 -12.41
C ARG A 111 4.13 5.55 -11.00
N ALA A 112 3.03 4.92 -10.61
CA ALA A 112 2.92 4.17 -9.36
C ALA A 112 1.82 3.12 -9.44
N VAL A 113 1.90 2.12 -8.57
CA VAL A 113 0.80 1.22 -8.22
C VAL A 113 0.39 1.57 -6.80
N THR A 114 -0.91 1.71 -6.53
CA THR A 114 -1.40 1.96 -5.17
C THR A 114 -2.45 0.93 -4.77
N VAL A 115 -2.47 0.61 -3.49
CA VAL A 115 -3.50 -0.21 -2.84
C VAL A 115 -4.21 0.69 -1.84
N VAL A 116 -5.49 0.97 -2.05
CA VAL A 116 -6.20 2.03 -1.34
C VAL A 116 -7.59 1.60 -0.88
N LYS A 117 -8.06 2.08 0.26
CA LYS A 117 -9.43 1.86 0.72
C LYS A 117 -10.45 2.34 -0.31
N ASN A 118 -11.50 1.57 -0.53
CA ASN A 118 -12.60 1.93 -1.42
C ASN A 118 -13.63 2.86 -0.73
N VAL A 119 -13.18 4.08 -0.39
CA VAL A 119 -14.03 5.04 0.34
C VAL A 119 -15.12 5.63 -0.54
N VAL A 120 -14.88 5.81 -1.84
CA VAL A 120 -15.82 6.44 -2.78
C VAL A 120 -17.11 5.62 -2.91
N TRP A 121 -17.01 4.29 -2.82
CA TRP A 121 -18.16 3.38 -2.88
C TRP A 121 -18.62 2.90 -1.49
N GLY A 122 -18.07 3.48 -0.40
CA GLY A 122 -18.46 3.13 0.96
C GLY A 122 -17.98 1.75 1.44
N ALA A 123 -17.24 1.00 0.61
CA ALA A 123 -16.73 -0.34 0.95
C ALA A 123 -15.30 -0.28 1.49
N ASN A 124 -15.10 0.37 2.64
CA ASN A 124 -13.78 0.64 3.21
C ASN A 124 -12.92 -0.62 3.45
N TRP A 125 -13.55 -1.79 3.59
CA TRP A 125 -12.87 -3.10 3.73
C TRP A 125 -12.37 -3.67 2.40
N ASN A 126 -12.80 -3.09 1.28
CA ASN A 126 -12.37 -3.46 -0.06
C ASN A 126 -11.20 -2.55 -0.48
N LEU A 127 -10.09 -3.15 -0.87
CA LEU A 127 -8.87 -2.43 -1.22
C LEU A 127 -8.67 -2.44 -2.73
N ASN A 128 -8.82 -1.27 -3.37
CA ASN A 128 -8.63 -1.11 -4.81
C ASN A 128 -7.14 -1.08 -5.15
N VAL A 129 -6.76 -1.80 -6.19
CA VAL A 129 -5.44 -1.71 -6.81
C VAL A 129 -5.54 -0.78 -8.01
N LEU A 130 -4.85 0.36 -7.92
CA LEU A 130 -4.85 1.39 -8.95
C LEU A 130 -3.45 1.50 -9.57
N THR A 131 -3.40 1.80 -10.86
CA THR A 131 -2.18 2.19 -11.55
C THR A 131 -2.27 3.65 -11.97
N TRP A 132 -1.20 4.41 -11.72
CA TRP A 132 -1.08 5.83 -12.01
C TRP A 132 -0.01 6.07 -13.05
N ASP A 133 -0.33 6.86 -14.08
CA ASP A 133 0.62 7.27 -15.12
C ASP A 133 0.25 8.67 -15.59
N THR A 134 1.16 9.63 -15.48
CA THR A 134 0.89 11.01 -15.90
C THR A 134 0.72 11.17 -17.41
N ARG A 135 1.01 10.13 -18.20
CA ARG A 135 0.69 10.10 -19.65
C ARG A 135 -0.71 9.56 -19.94
N ASP A 136 -1.37 8.96 -18.96
CA ASP A 136 -2.76 8.55 -19.08
C ASP A 136 -3.65 9.79 -18.92
N PRO A 137 -4.52 10.14 -19.88
CA PRO A 137 -5.44 11.27 -19.75
C PRO A 137 -6.35 11.18 -18.53
N ALA A 138 -6.72 9.98 -18.09
CA ALA A 138 -7.47 9.74 -16.86
C ALA A 138 -6.59 9.84 -15.61
N GLY A 139 -5.25 9.85 -15.76
CA GLY A 139 -4.27 9.87 -14.69
C GLY A 139 -4.14 8.55 -13.94
N TRP A 140 -5.17 7.73 -13.90
CA TRP A 140 -5.18 6.46 -13.19
C TRP A 140 -6.18 5.45 -13.78
N THR A 141 -5.95 4.15 -13.49
CA THR A 141 -6.83 3.06 -13.90
C THR A 141 -6.98 2.06 -12.75
N THR A 142 -8.21 1.63 -12.45
CA THR A 142 -8.48 0.53 -11.53
C THR A 142 -8.13 -0.80 -12.20
N ARG A 143 -7.31 -1.63 -11.53
CA ARG A 143 -6.89 -2.95 -12.03
C ARG A 143 -7.66 -4.10 -11.39
N GLY A 144 -8.29 -3.84 -10.29
CA GLY A 144 -9.10 -4.78 -9.52
C GLY A 144 -9.15 -4.36 -8.06
N SER A 145 -9.71 -5.23 -7.23
CA SER A 145 -9.81 -5.00 -5.80
C SER A 145 -9.62 -6.30 -5.01
N VAL A 146 -9.23 -6.16 -3.75
CA VAL A 146 -9.11 -7.24 -2.78
C VAL A 146 -10.18 -7.02 -1.72
N ASP A 147 -11.07 -7.99 -1.59
CA ASP A 147 -12.14 -7.96 -0.58
C ASP A 147 -11.63 -8.57 0.74
N LEU A 148 -11.60 -7.75 1.79
CA LEU A 148 -11.25 -8.12 3.15
C LEU A 148 -12.46 -8.01 4.11
N ALA A 149 -13.69 -8.17 3.59
CA ALA A 149 -14.91 -8.07 4.39
C ALA A 149 -14.91 -9.04 5.58
N ARG A 150 -14.35 -10.25 5.42
CA ARG A 150 -14.24 -11.22 6.54
C ARG A 150 -13.39 -10.71 7.69
N VAL A 151 -12.44 -9.81 7.43
CA VAL A 151 -11.52 -9.23 8.41
C VAL A 151 -12.05 -7.90 8.97
N PHE A 152 -12.47 -7.00 8.08
CA PHE A 152 -12.77 -5.61 8.44
C PHE A 152 -14.27 -5.26 8.46
N TRP A 153 -15.13 -6.19 7.98
CA TRP A 153 -16.59 -6.02 7.95
C TRP A 153 -17.36 -7.25 8.47
N PRO A 154 -16.88 -7.97 9.52
CA PRO A 154 -17.59 -9.14 10.04
C PRO A 154 -18.94 -8.71 10.61
N GLY A 155 -20.00 -9.48 10.28
CA GLY A 155 -21.35 -9.17 10.76
C GLY A 155 -21.90 -7.82 10.28
N GLN A 156 -21.42 -7.31 9.14
CA GLN A 156 -21.82 -6.03 8.54
C GLN A 156 -21.48 -4.79 9.40
N GLN A 157 -20.44 -4.90 10.22
CA GLN A 157 -19.94 -3.79 11.03
C GLN A 157 -18.48 -3.53 10.69
N LEU A 158 -18.15 -2.28 10.35
CA LEU A 158 -16.77 -1.89 10.09
C LEU A 158 -15.96 -1.96 11.39
N VAL A 159 -14.91 -2.77 11.36
CA VAL A 159 -13.95 -2.84 12.45
C VAL A 159 -13.26 -1.49 12.59
N ALA A 160 -13.20 -0.98 13.81
CA ALA A 160 -12.46 0.25 14.08
C ALA A 160 -10.95 0.09 13.80
N LEU A 161 -10.30 1.18 13.42
CA LEU A 161 -8.82 1.22 13.40
C LEU A 161 -8.28 0.95 14.83
N PRO A 162 -7.04 0.47 14.97
CA PRO A 162 -6.00 0.37 13.93
C PRO A 162 -6.03 -0.93 13.12
N TRP A 163 -5.68 -0.81 11.83
CA TRP A 163 -5.50 -1.95 10.91
C TRP A 163 -4.05 -2.05 10.46
N ARG A 164 -3.50 -3.26 10.46
CA ARG A 164 -2.23 -3.54 9.81
C ARG A 164 -2.49 -4.00 8.39
N VAL A 165 -1.86 -3.34 7.41
CA VAL A 165 -2.01 -3.64 5.99
C VAL A 165 -0.64 -3.73 5.34
N CYS A 166 -0.43 -4.80 4.58
CA CYS A 166 0.77 -5.02 3.77
C CYS A 166 0.37 -5.27 2.32
N ALA A 167 1.19 -4.85 1.39
CA ALA A 167 1.09 -5.22 -0.02
C ALA A 167 2.46 -5.65 -0.54
N ARG A 168 2.49 -6.77 -1.25
CA ARG A 168 3.62 -7.26 -2.04
C ARG A 168 3.36 -6.99 -3.51
N VAL A 169 4.41 -6.64 -4.24
CA VAL A 169 4.43 -6.74 -5.69
C VAL A 169 5.55 -7.67 -6.10
N THR A 170 5.21 -8.75 -6.80
CA THR A 170 6.14 -9.77 -7.30
C THR A 170 5.84 -10.05 -8.76
N GLY A 171 6.77 -9.74 -9.66
CA GLY A 171 6.48 -9.75 -11.09
C GLY A 171 5.23 -8.92 -11.42
N GLY A 172 4.25 -9.54 -12.08
CA GLY A 172 2.97 -8.90 -12.42
C GLY A 172 1.86 -9.07 -11.38
N LEU A 173 2.15 -9.54 -10.16
CA LEU A 173 1.13 -9.81 -9.14
C LEU A 173 1.25 -8.83 -7.96
N VAL A 174 0.15 -8.20 -7.61
CA VAL A 174 0.00 -7.47 -6.34
C VAL A 174 -0.79 -8.35 -5.39
N THR A 175 -0.20 -8.74 -4.27
CA THR A 175 -0.89 -9.46 -3.19
C THR A 175 -1.02 -8.54 -1.98
N VAL A 176 -2.21 -8.44 -1.46
CA VAL A 176 -2.55 -7.59 -0.31
C VAL A 176 -2.91 -8.48 0.87
N LYS A 177 -2.45 -8.11 2.05
CA LYS A 177 -2.74 -8.76 3.32
C LYS A 177 -3.19 -7.72 4.34
N GLY A 178 -4.27 -8.01 5.09
CA GLY A 178 -4.78 -7.09 6.11
C GLY A 178 -5.30 -7.82 7.35
N TRP A 179 -5.07 -7.23 8.53
CA TRP A 179 -5.55 -7.75 9.82
C TRP A 179 -5.69 -6.63 10.86
N ARG A 180 -6.36 -6.91 11.97
CA ARG A 180 -6.42 -5.96 13.10
C ARG A 180 -5.03 -5.81 13.71
N ALA A 181 -4.56 -4.61 13.90
CA ALA A 181 -3.29 -4.39 14.59
C ALA A 181 -3.35 -4.98 16.01
N GLY A 182 -2.24 -5.62 16.43
CA GLY A 182 -2.16 -6.34 17.69
C GLY A 182 -2.59 -7.82 17.63
N ALA A 183 -3.27 -8.26 16.57
CA ALA A 183 -3.46 -9.69 16.31
C ALA A 183 -2.21 -10.30 15.68
N ALA A 184 -2.10 -11.65 15.73
CA ALA A 184 -1.03 -12.36 15.06
C ALA A 184 -1.05 -12.08 13.56
N GLU A 185 0.12 -11.90 12.96
CA GLU A 185 0.25 -11.70 11.53
C GLU A 185 -0.16 -12.97 10.78
N PRO A 186 -1.16 -12.91 9.86
CA PRO A 186 -1.55 -14.06 9.06
C PRO A 186 -0.49 -14.40 8.01
N ALA A 187 -0.47 -15.66 7.58
CA ALA A 187 0.37 -16.09 6.47
C ALA A 187 -0.03 -15.42 5.15
N TRP A 188 0.87 -15.37 4.16
CA TRP A 188 0.61 -14.77 2.87
C TRP A 188 -0.30 -15.60 1.95
N ASP A 189 -0.56 -16.85 2.30
CA ASP A 189 -1.49 -17.78 1.65
C ASP A 189 -2.81 -17.94 2.40
N ASP A 190 -3.03 -17.21 3.49
CA ASP A 190 -4.29 -17.21 4.23
C ASP A 190 -5.41 -16.55 3.40
N PRO A 191 -6.41 -17.32 2.91
CA PRO A 191 -7.43 -16.81 2.01
C PRO A 191 -8.46 -15.90 2.69
N VAL A 192 -8.44 -15.78 4.01
CA VAL A 192 -9.30 -14.85 4.76
C VAL A 192 -8.71 -13.47 4.80
N HIS A 193 -7.39 -13.39 4.94
CA HIS A 193 -6.64 -12.16 5.18
C HIS A 193 -5.93 -11.63 3.94
N THR A 194 -5.93 -12.39 2.82
CA THR A 194 -5.18 -12.04 1.62
C THR A 194 -6.05 -12.06 0.36
N GLY A 195 -5.60 -11.32 -0.65
CA GLY A 195 -6.11 -11.40 -2.00
C GLY A 195 -5.14 -10.79 -2.99
N SER A 196 -5.33 -11.08 -4.27
CA SER A 196 -4.35 -10.67 -5.29
C SER A 196 -5.01 -10.08 -6.53
N VAL A 197 -4.29 -9.14 -7.17
CA VAL A 197 -4.67 -8.53 -8.44
C VAL A 197 -3.50 -8.60 -9.40
N ARG A 198 -3.75 -9.05 -10.63
CA ARG A 198 -2.73 -9.13 -11.68
C ARG A 198 -2.63 -7.79 -12.44
N LEU A 199 -1.42 -7.30 -12.58
CA LEU A 199 -1.09 -6.12 -13.36
C LEU A 199 -0.77 -6.50 -14.82
N PRO A 200 -1.03 -5.63 -15.80
CA PRO A 200 -0.52 -5.78 -17.15
C PRO A 200 1.01 -5.79 -17.20
N ALA A 201 1.60 -6.45 -18.20
CA ALA A 201 3.06 -6.61 -18.34
C ALA A 201 3.84 -5.28 -18.28
N GLY A 202 3.32 -4.19 -18.86
CA GLY A 202 3.93 -2.86 -18.81
C GLY A 202 4.03 -2.24 -17.40
N TRP A 203 3.54 -2.91 -16.36
CA TRP A 203 3.62 -2.49 -14.96
C TRP A 203 4.65 -3.28 -14.15
N VAL A 204 5.48 -4.11 -14.82
CA VAL A 204 6.62 -4.80 -14.21
C VAL A 204 7.88 -3.97 -14.44
N TYR A 205 8.25 -3.15 -13.47
CA TYR A 205 9.43 -2.28 -13.51
C TYR A 205 9.92 -1.97 -12.08
N ALA A 206 11.19 -1.61 -11.95
CA ALA A 206 11.75 -1.20 -10.67
C ALA A 206 11.22 0.17 -10.24
N GLY A 207 10.84 0.30 -8.99
CA GLY A 207 10.40 1.55 -8.38
C GLY A 207 10.54 1.52 -6.86
N LYS A 208 10.18 2.61 -6.21
CA LYS A 208 10.21 2.75 -4.75
C LYS A 208 8.90 2.27 -4.14
N GLY A 209 8.97 1.70 -2.94
CA GLY A 209 7.82 1.49 -2.07
C GLY A 209 7.45 2.78 -1.32
N GLY A 210 6.25 2.85 -0.78
CA GLY A 210 5.78 3.98 0.00
C GLY A 210 4.34 3.81 0.43
N TRP A 211 3.71 4.90 0.77
CA TRP A 211 2.34 4.95 1.28
C TRP A 211 1.52 5.97 0.51
N TYR A 212 0.23 5.86 0.64
CA TYR A 212 -0.72 6.70 -0.08
C TYR A 212 -1.73 7.30 0.89
N LEU A 213 -2.14 8.52 0.60
CA LEU A 213 -3.28 9.17 1.24
C LEU A 213 -4.10 9.91 0.20
N GLY A 214 -5.43 9.77 0.30
CA GLY A 214 -6.37 10.52 -0.52
C GLY A 214 -7.65 10.87 0.22
N HIS A 215 -8.42 11.77 -0.37
CA HIS A 215 -9.76 12.16 0.07
C HIS A 215 -9.87 12.64 1.52
N LEU A 216 -8.79 13.17 2.09
CA LEU A 216 -8.85 13.75 3.43
C LEU A 216 -9.66 15.05 3.37
N ALA A 217 -10.75 15.11 4.12
CA ALA A 217 -11.62 16.28 4.15
C ALA A 217 -10.94 17.50 4.79
N PRO A 218 -11.33 18.73 4.46
CA PRO A 218 -10.78 19.94 5.06
C PRO A 218 -10.84 19.89 6.60
N GLY A 219 -9.72 20.20 7.27
CA GLY A 219 -9.59 20.17 8.72
C GLY A 219 -9.41 18.77 9.33
N HIS A 220 -9.46 17.70 8.52
CA HIS A 220 -9.31 16.34 9.00
C HIS A 220 -7.86 15.84 8.92
N ARG A 221 -7.57 14.74 9.61
CA ARG A 221 -6.23 14.14 9.72
C ARG A 221 -6.28 12.63 9.78
N THR A 222 -5.14 12.03 9.51
CA THR A 222 -4.89 10.60 9.67
C THR A 222 -3.47 10.33 10.12
N THR A 223 -3.26 9.20 10.77
CA THR A 223 -1.95 8.77 11.27
C THR A 223 -1.63 7.38 10.76
N PHE A 224 -0.38 7.22 10.36
CA PHE A 224 0.24 5.93 10.01
C PHE A 224 1.35 5.64 11.02
N THR A 225 1.45 4.38 11.46
CA THR A 225 2.56 3.89 12.29
C THR A 225 3.15 2.62 11.68
N ASP A 226 4.23 2.14 12.25
CA ASP A 226 4.90 0.89 11.85
C ASP A 226 5.14 0.80 10.33
N LEU A 227 5.63 1.90 9.75
CA LEU A 227 5.91 1.97 8.33
C LEU A 227 7.13 1.14 7.98
N VAL A 228 6.96 0.19 7.06
CA VAL A 228 7.99 -0.78 6.70
C VAL A 228 8.06 -0.93 5.20
N LEU A 229 9.28 -0.99 4.68
CA LEU A 229 9.58 -1.38 3.30
C LEU A 229 10.60 -2.51 3.30
N ASP A 230 10.33 -3.54 2.51
CA ASP A 230 11.23 -4.67 2.30
C ASP A 230 11.45 -4.89 0.80
N ARG A 231 12.69 -5.19 0.42
CA ARG A 231 12.99 -5.82 -0.87
C ARG A 231 12.64 -7.30 -0.74
N LEU A 232 12.09 -7.88 -1.79
CA LEU A 232 11.82 -9.31 -1.88
C LEU A 232 12.80 -9.98 -2.82
N ALA A 233 13.31 -11.14 -2.42
CA ALA A 233 14.10 -12.04 -3.26
C ALA A 233 13.49 -13.45 -3.16
N LEU A 234 13.53 -14.20 -4.24
CA LEU A 234 13.18 -15.62 -4.19
C LEU A 234 14.29 -16.38 -3.42
N ASP A 235 13.87 -17.16 -2.45
CA ASP A 235 14.76 -18.16 -1.86
C ASP A 235 14.95 -19.28 -2.90
N THR A 236 16.15 -19.38 -3.42
CA THR A 236 16.55 -20.43 -4.35
C THR A 236 17.43 -21.48 -3.67
N THR A 237 17.50 -21.46 -2.34
CA THR A 237 18.29 -22.45 -1.58
C THR A 237 17.59 -23.80 -1.70
N PRO A 238 18.29 -24.83 -2.20
CA PRO A 238 17.73 -26.16 -2.41
C PRO A 238 17.47 -26.91 -1.08
#